data_5af3930b23bed192836743e8f808a119
#
_entry.id   5af3930b23bed192836743e8f808a119
#
_cell.length_a   1.000
_cell.length_b   1.000
_cell.length_c   1.000
_cell.angle_alpha   90.00
_cell.angle_beta   90.00
_cell.angle_gamma   90.00
#
_symmetry.space_group_name_H-M   'P 1'
#
loop_
_entity.id
_entity.type
_entity.pdbx_description
1 polymer ?
#
loop_
_entity_poly.entity_id
_entity_poly.type
_entity_poly.pdbx_seq_one_letter_code
_entity_poly.pdbx_strand_id
1 'polypeptide(L)'
;MKKSILTLIIISLFTIQSFAQPRADALVLYRNGKYAEAIKICEQEIVEDPQNIDSYCVLCWSLVRNRQYAEAEQRSAEARKINSTDVRLIEIQAEAKFYLGKNTAALELFQYYLANVPANGSRIGNAYYYMGEIYIRQAKYQHADISFSTAVHTEPLVDYWWTRCGYAREMTGNYNSALEAYSKAIELNGSNSDAIRGRERVVAKLR
;
A
#
# COMPACT_ATOMS: atom_id res chain seq x y z
N MET A 1 48.20 -34.34 65.01
CA MET A 1 47.03 -33.41 64.85
C MET A 1 47.13 -32.80 63.48
N LYS A 2 46.41 -33.32 62.48
CA LYS A 2 46.31 -32.74 61.13
C LYS A 2 45.00 -32.03 61.00
N LYS A 3 45.04 -30.71 60.82
CA LYS A 3 43.85 -29.89 60.55
C LYS A 3 43.58 -29.91 59.03
N SER A 4 42.49 -30.55 58.63
CA SER A 4 41.97 -30.45 57.27
C SER A 4 41.24 -29.11 57.09
N ILE A 5 41.72 -28.29 56.17
CA ILE A 5 41.06 -27.07 55.73
C ILE A 5 40.18 -27.48 54.58
N LEU A 6 38.85 -27.41 54.80
CA LEU A 6 37.83 -27.66 53.77
C LEU A 6 37.57 -26.33 53.04
N THR A 7 38.09 -26.22 51.82
CA THR A 7 37.89 -25.04 51.00
C THR A 7 36.52 -25.18 50.30
N LEU A 8 35.56 -24.39 50.70
CA LEU A 8 34.23 -24.32 50.09
C LEU A 8 34.30 -23.45 48.83
N ILE A 9 34.25 -24.08 47.66
CA ILE A 9 34.12 -23.34 46.39
C ILE A 9 32.65 -23.01 46.15
N ILE A 10 32.28 -21.75 46.35
CA ILE A 10 30.95 -21.22 46.00
C ILE A 10 31.00 -20.92 44.50
N ILE A 11 30.42 -21.80 43.69
CA ILE A 11 30.14 -21.53 42.29
C ILE A 11 28.85 -20.69 42.26
N SER A 12 29.02 -19.35 42.08
CA SER A 12 27.90 -18.47 41.80
C SER A 12 27.45 -18.70 40.35
N LEU A 13 26.33 -19.45 40.19
CA LEU A 13 25.61 -19.49 38.91
C LEU A 13 25.04 -18.10 38.64
N PHE A 14 25.75 -17.31 37.84
CA PHE A 14 25.14 -16.17 37.19
C PHE A 14 24.13 -16.68 36.16
N THR A 15 22.86 -16.79 36.51
CA THR A 15 21.79 -16.93 35.54
C THR A 15 21.69 -15.59 34.81
N ILE A 16 22.23 -15.56 33.58
CA ILE A 16 21.98 -14.46 32.66
C ILE A 16 20.51 -14.57 32.31
N GLN A 17 19.66 -13.87 33.06
CA GLN A 17 18.29 -13.61 32.61
C GLN A 17 18.43 -12.70 31.39
N SER A 18 18.42 -13.30 30.23
CA SER A 18 18.21 -12.59 28.97
C SER A 18 16.79 -12.02 29.03
N PHE A 19 16.67 -10.76 29.48
CA PHE A 19 15.44 -10.01 29.26
C PHE A 19 15.29 -9.87 27.75
N ALA A 20 14.51 -10.77 27.14
CA ALA A 20 14.09 -10.60 25.77
C ALA A 20 13.41 -9.22 25.71
N GLN A 21 14.04 -8.24 25.10
CA GLN A 21 13.39 -6.97 24.81
C GLN A 21 12.12 -7.30 24.05
N PRO A 22 10.96 -6.65 24.37
CA PRO A 22 9.74 -6.87 23.63
C PRO A 22 10.05 -6.65 22.14
N ARG A 23 9.79 -7.69 21.34
CA ARG A 23 10.04 -7.68 19.91
C ARG A 23 9.25 -6.53 19.30
N ALA A 24 9.88 -5.70 18.49
CA ALA A 24 9.19 -4.61 17.83
C ALA A 24 8.09 -5.18 16.92
N ASP A 25 6.90 -4.64 17.01
CA ASP A 25 5.76 -5.02 16.16
C ASP A 25 5.97 -4.45 14.75
N ALA A 26 6.09 -5.33 13.76
CA ALA A 26 6.31 -4.96 12.36
C ALA A 26 5.20 -4.05 11.80
N LEU A 27 3.94 -4.28 12.19
CA LEU A 27 2.81 -3.46 11.75
C LEU A 27 2.88 -2.05 12.34
N VAL A 28 3.32 -1.92 13.59
CA VAL A 28 3.54 -0.61 14.24
C VAL A 28 4.68 0.13 13.53
N LEU A 29 5.77 -0.54 13.20
CA LEU A 29 6.87 0.05 12.44
C LEU A 29 6.40 0.52 11.06
N TYR A 30 5.63 -0.30 10.34
CA TYR A 30 5.04 0.08 9.05
C TYR A 30 4.16 1.34 9.17
N ARG A 31 3.26 1.38 10.15
CA ARG A 31 2.36 2.54 10.39
C ARG A 31 3.14 3.82 10.71
N ASN A 32 4.30 3.69 11.34
CA ASN A 32 5.20 4.81 11.66
C ASN A 32 6.14 5.18 10.52
N GLY A 33 5.99 4.58 9.33
CA GLY A 33 6.84 4.87 8.16
C GLY A 33 8.25 4.26 8.22
N LYS A 34 8.53 3.40 9.21
CA LYS A 34 9.83 2.72 9.39
C LYS A 34 9.89 1.42 8.57
N TYR A 35 9.73 1.57 7.26
CA TYR A 35 9.54 0.42 6.36
C TYR A 35 10.71 -0.54 6.35
N ALA A 36 11.96 -0.06 6.36
CA ALA A 36 13.14 -0.93 6.38
C ALA A 36 13.26 -1.75 7.67
N GLU A 37 12.86 -1.16 8.82
CA GLU A 37 12.82 -1.89 10.10
C GLU A 37 11.69 -2.93 10.09
N ALA A 38 10.51 -2.57 9.57
CA ALA A 38 9.36 -3.48 9.44
C ALA A 38 9.72 -4.69 8.55
N ILE A 39 10.36 -4.48 7.41
CA ILE A 39 10.83 -5.54 6.50
C ILE A 39 11.70 -6.53 7.27
N LYS A 40 12.72 -6.04 8.01
CA LYS A 40 13.64 -6.89 8.76
C LYS A 40 12.93 -7.75 9.81
N ILE A 41 11.95 -7.18 10.53
CA ILE A 41 11.17 -7.94 11.52
C ILE A 41 10.30 -9.00 10.84
N CYS A 42 9.59 -8.64 9.75
CA CYS A 42 8.76 -9.60 9.02
C CYS A 42 9.58 -10.76 8.45
N GLU A 43 10.78 -10.50 7.93
CA GLU A 43 11.69 -11.56 7.43
C GLU A 43 12.08 -12.55 8.54
N GLN A 44 12.34 -12.05 9.75
CA GLN A 44 12.63 -12.92 10.91
C GLN A 44 11.39 -13.73 11.31
N GLU A 45 10.19 -13.12 11.32
CA GLU A 45 8.94 -13.81 11.63
C GLU A 45 8.62 -14.91 10.63
N ILE A 46 8.85 -14.65 9.34
CA ILE A 46 8.64 -15.64 8.27
C ILE A 46 9.65 -16.80 8.36
N VAL A 47 10.88 -16.55 8.80
CA VAL A 47 11.85 -17.64 9.06
C VAL A 47 11.39 -18.51 10.23
N GLU A 48 10.81 -17.94 11.27
CA GLU A 48 10.29 -18.67 12.44
C GLU A 48 8.99 -19.40 12.12
N ASP A 49 8.08 -18.74 11.37
CA ASP A 49 6.80 -19.30 10.92
C ASP A 49 6.57 -18.99 9.42
N PRO A 50 6.99 -19.90 8.52
CA PRO A 50 6.82 -19.72 7.07
C PRO A 50 5.35 -19.69 6.60
N GLN A 51 4.38 -20.00 7.46
CA GLN A 51 2.95 -19.95 7.15
C GLN A 51 2.27 -18.66 7.63
N ASN A 52 3.00 -17.75 8.26
CA ASN A 52 2.48 -16.51 8.82
C ASN A 52 2.10 -15.50 7.72
N ILE A 53 0.87 -15.59 7.24
CA ILE A 53 0.32 -14.71 6.20
C ILE A 53 0.33 -13.23 6.62
N ASP A 54 0.12 -12.92 7.90
CA ASP A 54 0.10 -11.54 8.38
C ASP A 54 1.48 -10.89 8.27
N SER A 55 2.56 -11.61 8.58
CA SER A 55 3.92 -11.13 8.39
C SER A 55 4.23 -10.94 6.90
N TYR A 56 3.76 -11.81 6.00
CA TYR A 56 3.88 -11.58 4.56
C TYR A 56 3.14 -10.33 4.09
N CYS A 57 1.93 -10.08 4.60
CA CYS A 57 1.19 -8.87 4.25
C CYS A 57 1.93 -7.60 4.68
N VAL A 58 2.41 -7.54 5.92
CA VAL A 58 3.16 -6.37 6.44
C VAL A 58 4.49 -6.21 5.70
N LEU A 59 5.19 -7.32 5.40
CA LEU A 59 6.38 -7.32 4.56
C LEU A 59 6.11 -6.67 3.21
N CYS A 60 5.11 -7.17 2.49
CA CYS A 60 4.82 -6.71 1.13
C CYS A 60 4.34 -5.24 1.12
N TRP A 61 3.51 -4.80 2.07
CA TRP A 61 3.19 -3.38 2.22
C TRP A 61 4.44 -2.54 2.46
N SER A 62 5.34 -3.00 3.33
CA SER A 62 6.59 -2.28 3.64
C SER A 62 7.50 -2.19 2.42
N LEU A 63 7.64 -3.28 1.66
CA LEU A 63 8.41 -3.33 0.41
C LEU A 63 7.87 -2.34 -0.64
N VAL A 64 6.54 -2.30 -0.83
CA VAL A 64 5.91 -1.34 -1.75
C VAL A 64 6.19 0.10 -1.31
N ARG A 65 6.01 0.43 -0.02
CA ARG A 65 6.30 1.76 0.52
C ARG A 65 7.78 2.12 0.44
N ASN A 66 8.65 1.13 0.55
CA ASN A 66 10.11 1.27 0.39
C ASN A 66 10.56 1.23 -1.09
N ARG A 67 9.62 1.22 -2.04
CA ARG A 67 9.85 1.17 -3.51
C ARG A 67 10.55 -0.08 -4.02
N GLN A 68 10.57 -1.16 -3.25
CA GLN A 68 11.11 -2.47 -3.63
C GLN A 68 10.04 -3.31 -4.36
N TYR A 69 9.52 -2.80 -5.47
CA TYR A 69 8.34 -3.35 -6.14
C TYR A 69 8.54 -4.76 -6.70
N ALA A 70 9.74 -5.07 -7.21
CA ALA A 70 10.04 -6.41 -7.75
C ALA A 70 10.02 -7.46 -6.63
N GLU A 71 10.58 -7.13 -5.49
CA GLU A 71 10.58 -8.00 -4.32
C GLU A 71 9.17 -8.14 -3.73
N ALA A 72 8.40 -7.05 -3.66
CA ALA A 72 7.00 -7.09 -3.23
C ALA A 72 6.16 -8.00 -4.11
N GLU A 73 6.35 -7.96 -5.45
CA GLU A 73 5.68 -8.87 -6.39
C GLU A 73 6.07 -10.33 -6.11
N GLN A 74 7.36 -10.62 -5.91
CA GLN A 74 7.84 -11.96 -5.63
C GLN A 74 7.31 -12.49 -4.32
N ARG A 75 7.47 -11.74 -3.22
CA ARG A 75 7.06 -12.17 -1.88
C ARG A 75 5.55 -12.35 -1.76
N SER A 76 4.76 -11.46 -2.38
CA SER A 76 3.31 -11.64 -2.43
C SER A 76 2.90 -12.87 -3.26
N ALA A 77 3.60 -13.19 -4.35
CA ALA A 77 3.36 -14.41 -5.12
C ALA A 77 3.73 -15.67 -4.33
N GLU A 78 4.78 -15.66 -3.52
CA GLU A 78 5.16 -16.73 -2.61
C GLU A 78 4.06 -16.95 -1.55
N ALA A 79 3.63 -15.90 -0.88
CA ALA A 79 2.59 -15.95 0.14
C ALA A 79 1.23 -16.46 -0.43
N ARG A 80 0.91 -16.11 -1.68
CA ARG A 80 -0.28 -16.62 -2.37
C ARG A 80 -0.24 -18.11 -2.70
N LYS A 81 0.91 -18.77 -2.63
CA LYS A 81 0.97 -20.24 -2.68
C LYS A 81 0.48 -20.88 -1.37
N ILE A 82 0.61 -20.15 -0.26
CA ILE A 82 0.14 -20.57 1.07
C ILE A 82 -1.36 -20.29 1.19
N ASN A 83 -1.78 -19.08 0.87
CA ASN A 83 -3.18 -18.66 0.85
C ASN A 83 -3.49 -17.87 -0.44
N SER A 84 -4.04 -18.56 -1.44
CA SER A 84 -4.30 -18.00 -2.77
C SER A 84 -5.44 -16.99 -2.80
N THR A 85 -6.34 -17.03 -1.81
CA THR A 85 -7.56 -16.22 -1.74
C THR A 85 -7.47 -15.03 -0.79
N ASP A 86 -6.34 -14.83 -0.11
CA ASP A 86 -6.16 -13.66 0.75
C ASP A 86 -6.18 -12.38 -0.08
N VAL A 87 -7.25 -11.62 0.06
CA VAL A 87 -7.48 -10.39 -0.73
C VAL A 87 -6.42 -9.32 -0.49
N ARG A 88 -5.78 -9.30 0.68
CA ARG A 88 -4.69 -8.37 1.00
C ARG A 88 -3.47 -8.63 0.11
N LEU A 89 -3.08 -9.91 -0.02
CA LEU A 89 -1.95 -10.32 -0.87
C LEU A 89 -2.23 -10.07 -2.34
N ILE A 90 -3.48 -10.25 -2.77
CA ILE A 90 -3.91 -9.98 -4.15
C ILE A 90 -3.78 -8.49 -4.46
N GLU A 91 -4.29 -7.63 -3.59
CA GLU A 91 -4.22 -6.17 -3.74
C GLU A 91 -2.77 -5.68 -3.74
N ILE A 92 -1.94 -6.14 -2.80
CA ILE A 92 -0.53 -5.77 -2.73
C ILE A 92 0.23 -6.19 -3.99
N GLN A 93 -0.02 -7.41 -4.49
CA GLN A 93 0.60 -7.89 -5.73
C GLN A 93 0.18 -7.05 -6.94
N ALA A 94 -1.10 -6.62 -6.98
CA ALA A 94 -1.60 -5.72 -8.01
C ALA A 94 -0.89 -4.36 -7.96
N GLU A 95 -0.73 -3.78 -6.76
CA GLU A 95 -0.01 -2.52 -6.55
C GLU A 95 1.45 -2.63 -6.98
N ALA A 96 2.15 -3.70 -6.60
CA ALA A 96 3.53 -3.95 -7.02
C ALA A 96 3.64 -4.06 -8.55
N LYS A 97 2.76 -4.82 -9.20
CA LYS A 97 2.70 -4.93 -10.67
C LYS A 97 2.40 -3.60 -11.36
N PHE A 98 1.54 -2.77 -10.78
CA PHE A 98 1.26 -1.42 -11.29
C PHE A 98 2.53 -0.57 -11.34
N TYR A 99 3.32 -0.55 -10.25
CA TYR A 99 4.59 0.20 -10.22
C TYR A 99 5.66 -0.37 -11.13
N LEU A 100 5.63 -1.67 -11.42
CA LEU A 100 6.49 -2.33 -12.40
C LEU A 100 6.03 -2.14 -13.86
N GLY A 101 4.93 -1.41 -14.10
CA GLY A 101 4.39 -1.20 -15.42
C GLY A 101 3.67 -2.41 -16.03
N LYS A 102 3.45 -3.49 -15.27
CA LYS A 102 2.74 -4.69 -15.70
C LYS A 102 1.22 -4.44 -15.68
N ASN A 103 0.77 -3.44 -16.44
CA ASN A 103 -0.56 -2.85 -16.35
C ASN A 103 -1.72 -3.85 -16.51
N THR A 104 -1.65 -4.76 -17.49
CA THR A 104 -2.71 -5.77 -17.73
C THR A 104 -2.86 -6.70 -16.53
N ALA A 105 -1.75 -7.26 -16.06
CA ALA A 105 -1.77 -8.17 -14.91
C ALA A 105 -2.16 -7.48 -13.60
N ALA A 106 -1.80 -6.20 -13.43
CA ALA A 106 -2.25 -5.39 -12.29
C ALA A 106 -3.77 -5.17 -12.35
N LEU A 107 -4.31 -4.82 -13.52
CA LEU A 107 -5.75 -4.59 -13.71
C LEU A 107 -6.58 -5.85 -13.39
N GLU A 108 -6.14 -7.02 -13.88
CA GLU A 108 -6.79 -8.31 -13.59
C GLU A 108 -6.84 -8.60 -12.07
N LEU A 109 -5.74 -8.35 -11.36
CA LEU A 109 -5.68 -8.56 -9.92
C LEU A 109 -6.52 -7.54 -9.14
N PHE A 110 -6.55 -6.26 -9.55
CA PHE A 110 -7.44 -5.28 -8.91
C PHE A 110 -8.92 -5.63 -9.13
N GLN A 111 -9.30 -6.08 -10.33
CA GLN A 111 -10.66 -6.55 -10.61
C GLN A 111 -11.02 -7.77 -9.75
N TYR A 112 -10.11 -8.73 -9.63
CA TYR A 112 -10.31 -9.89 -8.75
C TYR A 112 -10.44 -9.46 -7.28
N TYR A 113 -9.58 -8.54 -6.81
CA TYR A 113 -9.66 -7.98 -5.46
C TYR A 113 -11.05 -7.37 -5.20
N LEU A 114 -11.49 -6.47 -6.07
CA LEU A 114 -12.77 -5.78 -5.93
C LEU A 114 -13.99 -6.72 -5.97
N ALA A 115 -13.89 -7.83 -6.70
CA ALA A 115 -14.95 -8.86 -6.74
C ALA A 115 -15.03 -9.70 -5.46
N ASN A 116 -13.96 -9.77 -4.65
CA ASN A 116 -13.86 -10.67 -3.50
C ASN A 116 -13.66 -9.94 -2.16
N VAL A 117 -13.32 -8.66 -2.15
CA VAL A 117 -13.18 -7.90 -0.92
C VAL A 117 -14.57 -7.58 -0.32
N PRO A 118 -14.74 -7.65 1.02
CA PRO A 118 -15.97 -7.20 1.65
C PRO A 118 -16.27 -5.72 1.34
N ALA A 119 -17.54 -5.33 1.30
CA ALA A 119 -17.96 -3.97 0.97
C ALA A 119 -17.34 -2.86 1.86
N ASN A 120 -16.98 -3.21 3.10
CA ASN A 120 -16.27 -2.34 4.04
C ASN A 120 -14.75 -2.59 4.07
N GLY A 121 -14.22 -3.28 3.07
CA GLY A 121 -12.79 -3.59 2.97
C GLY A 121 -11.95 -2.32 2.83
N SER A 122 -10.78 -2.35 3.47
CA SER A 122 -9.80 -1.29 3.31
C SER A 122 -9.23 -1.28 1.88
N ARG A 123 -8.82 -0.10 1.38
CA ARG A 123 -8.11 0.07 0.11
C ARG A 123 -8.94 -0.15 -1.18
N ILE A 124 -10.28 -0.22 -1.07
CA ILE A 124 -11.18 -0.25 -2.24
C ILE A 124 -10.96 1.00 -3.11
N GLY A 125 -10.91 2.18 -2.49
CA GLY A 125 -10.61 3.44 -3.17
C GLY A 125 -9.26 3.43 -3.87
N ASN A 126 -8.20 2.88 -3.22
CA ASN A 126 -6.88 2.72 -3.83
C ASN A 126 -6.92 1.82 -5.07
N ALA A 127 -7.63 0.70 -5.03
CA ALA A 127 -7.75 -0.20 -6.17
C ALA A 127 -8.38 0.51 -7.38
N TYR A 128 -9.48 1.24 -7.18
CA TYR A 128 -10.09 2.04 -8.23
C TYR A 128 -9.16 3.16 -8.71
N TYR A 129 -8.42 3.82 -7.82
CA TYR A 129 -7.44 4.82 -8.20
C TYR A 129 -6.35 4.23 -9.13
N TYR A 130 -5.74 3.10 -8.76
CA TYR A 130 -4.73 2.45 -9.62
C TYR A 130 -5.30 1.97 -10.95
N MET A 131 -6.53 1.46 -10.96
CA MET A 131 -7.21 1.11 -12.22
C MET A 131 -7.40 2.35 -13.10
N GLY A 132 -7.80 3.49 -12.52
CA GLY A 132 -7.88 4.77 -13.22
C GLY A 132 -6.54 5.19 -13.83
N GLU A 133 -5.44 5.08 -13.06
CA GLU A 133 -4.09 5.36 -13.56
C GLU A 133 -3.67 4.43 -14.72
N ILE A 134 -4.01 3.15 -14.64
CA ILE A 134 -3.76 2.20 -15.72
C ILE A 134 -4.54 2.61 -16.98
N TYR A 135 -5.80 2.99 -16.83
CA TYR A 135 -6.63 3.46 -17.96
C TYR A 135 -6.12 4.77 -18.56
N ILE A 136 -5.59 5.70 -17.76
CA ILE A 136 -4.89 6.89 -18.25
C ILE A 136 -3.68 6.49 -19.12
N ARG A 137 -2.83 5.57 -18.66
CA ARG A 137 -1.68 5.07 -19.42
C ARG A 137 -2.08 4.43 -20.77
N GLN A 138 -3.30 3.90 -20.84
CA GLN A 138 -3.89 3.29 -22.04
C GLN A 138 -4.72 4.28 -22.90
N ALA A 139 -4.76 5.56 -22.54
CA ALA A 139 -5.62 6.59 -23.13
C ALA A 139 -7.12 6.25 -23.12
N LYS A 140 -7.57 5.38 -22.21
CA LYS A 140 -8.98 4.99 -22.00
C LYS A 140 -9.63 5.93 -20.99
N TYR A 141 -9.75 7.21 -21.35
CA TYR A 141 -10.13 8.28 -20.41
C TYR A 141 -11.54 8.13 -19.81
N GLN A 142 -12.50 7.56 -20.56
CA GLN A 142 -13.83 7.27 -20.02
C GLN A 142 -13.79 6.23 -18.89
N HIS A 143 -13.01 5.15 -19.07
CA HIS A 143 -12.81 4.14 -18.02
C HIS A 143 -12.05 4.72 -16.83
N ALA A 144 -11.10 5.61 -17.09
CA ALA A 144 -10.38 6.33 -16.03
C ALA A 144 -11.32 7.21 -15.21
N ASP A 145 -12.22 7.98 -15.85
CA ASP A 145 -13.21 8.82 -15.14
C ASP A 145 -14.11 7.96 -14.24
N ILE A 146 -14.65 6.84 -14.74
CA ILE A 146 -15.46 5.93 -13.93
C ILE A 146 -14.68 5.43 -12.71
N SER A 147 -13.44 5.01 -12.93
CA SER A 147 -12.59 4.48 -11.85
C SER A 147 -12.24 5.55 -10.81
N PHE A 148 -11.80 6.73 -11.25
CA PHE A 148 -11.51 7.83 -10.31
C PHE A 148 -12.77 8.36 -9.62
N SER A 149 -13.91 8.42 -10.31
CA SER A 149 -15.19 8.81 -9.69
C SER A 149 -15.56 7.85 -8.56
N THR A 150 -15.34 6.54 -8.75
CA THR A 150 -15.57 5.56 -7.69
C THR A 150 -14.56 5.72 -6.56
N ALA A 151 -13.29 5.97 -6.86
CA ALA A 151 -12.26 6.20 -5.85
C ALA A 151 -12.60 7.41 -4.96
N VAL A 152 -12.94 8.57 -5.55
CA VAL A 152 -13.29 9.78 -4.77
C VAL A 152 -14.64 9.65 -4.04
N HIS A 153 -15.54 8.80 -4.50
CA HIS A 153 -16.75 8.46 -3.76
C HIS A 153 -16.45 7.65 -2.50
N THR A 154 -15.48 6.74 -2.59
CA THR A 154 -15.06 5.89 -1.47
C THR A 154 -14.24 6.67 -0.44
N GLU A 155 -13.33 7.53 -0.88
CA GLU A 155 -12.44 8.34 -0.04
C GLU A 155 -12.42 9.80 -0.54
N PRO A 156 -13.42 10.62 -0.17
CA PRO A 156 -13.65 11.94 -0.76
C PRO A 156 -12.63 13.02 -0.34
N LEU A 157 -11.78 12.75 0.63
CA LEU A 157 -10.84 13.73 1.18
C LEU A 157 -9.44 13.66 0.54
N VAL A 158 -9.25 12.85 -0.49
CA VAL A 158 -7.96 12.68 -1.19
C VAL A 158 -7.90 13.64 -2.38
N ASP A 159 -7.26 14.78 -2.22
CA ASP A 159 -7.24 15.87 -3.19
C ASP A 159 -6.66 15.47 -4.55
N TYR A 160 -5.59 14.70 -4.59
CA TYR A 160 -4.99 14.30 -5.87
C TYR A 160 -5.83 13.29 -6.65
N TRP A 161 -6.73 12.52 -6.01
CA TRP A 161 -7.68 11.67 -6.74
C TRP A 161 -8.72 12.52 -7.48
N TRP A 162 -9.18 13.61 -6.86
CA TRP A 162 -10.02 14.60 -7.53
C TRP A 162 -9.30 15.25 -8.71
N THR A 163 -8.01 15.54 -8.57
CA THR A 163 -7.19 16.06 -9.67
C THR A 163 -7.14 15.08 -10.84
N ARG A 164 -6.96 13.79 -10.58
CA ARG A 164 -6.94 12.75 -11.62
C ARG A 164 -8.31 12.54 -12.27
N CYS A 165 -9.38 12.61 -11.48
CA CYS A 165 -10.76 12.62 -11.97
C CYS A 165 -10.99 13.80 -12.94
N GLY A 166 -10.59 15.00 -12.52
CA GLY A 166 -10.65 16.20 -13.37
C GLY A 166 -9.88 16.03 -14.68
N TYR A 167 -8.68 15.46 -14.62
CA TYR A 167 -7.89 15.20 -15.82
C TYR A 167 -8.58 14.21 -16.78
N ALA A 168 -9.13 13.11 -16.27
CA ALA A 168 -9.83 12.14 -17.11
C ALA A 168 -11.05 12.78 -17.82
N ARG A 169 -11.81 13.61 -17.10
CA ARG A 169 -12.95 14.37 -17.65
C ARG A 169 -12.52 15.43 -18.66
N GLU A 170 -11.42 16.15 -18.43
CA GLU A 170 -10.82 17.09 -19.37
C GLU A 170 -10.49 16.39 -20.69
N MET A 171 -9.88 15.22 -20.61
CA MET A 171 -9.47 14.42 -21.80
C MET A 171 -10.67 13.84 -22.59
N THR A 172 -11.84 13.72 -21.98
CA THR A 172 -13.08 13.32 -22.66
C THR A 172 -13.89 14.53 -23.17
N GLY A 173 -13.42 15.76 -22.95
CA GLY A 173 -14.12 16.99 -23.31
C GLY A 173 -15.25 17.37 -22.35
N ASN A 174 -15.39 16.67 -21.22
CA ASN A 174 -16.42 16.98 -20.22
C ASN A 174 -15.94 18.10 -19.30
N TYR A 175 -15.80 19.30 -19.86
CA TYR A 175 -15.13 20.44 -19.22
C TYR A 175 -15.84 20.92 -17.95
N ASN A 176 -17.19 20.94 -17.91
CA ASN A 176 -17.91 21.35 -16.71
C ASN A 176 -17.62 20.43 -15.51
N SER A 177 -17.74 19.11 -15.71
CA SER A 177 -17.43 18.14 -14.65
C SER A 177 -15.94 18.10 -14.29
N ALA A 178 -15.04 18.39 -15.25
CA ALA A 178 -13.62 18.55 -14.99
C ALA A 178 -13.34 19.77 -14.07
N LEU A 179 -14.02 20.91 -14.36
CA LEU A 179 -13.94 22.12 -13.54
C LEU A 179 -14.36 21.85 -12.09
N GLU A 180 -15.47 21.11 -11.90
CA GLU A 180 -15.95 20.73 -10.56
C GLU A 180 -14.91 19.89 -9.81
N ALA A 181 -14.35 18.87 -10.47
CA ALA A 181 -13.37 17.98 -9.86
C ALA A 181 -12.06 18.72 -9.49
N TYR A 182 -11.53 19.54 -10.37
CA TYR A 182 -10.36 20.37 -10.06
C TYR A 182 -10.64 21.37 -8.93
N SER A 183 -11.83 21.97 -8.91
CA SER A 183 -12.22 22.90 -7.84
C SER A 183 -12.31 22.19 -6.50
N LYS A 184 -12.83 20.94 -6.48
CA LYS A 184 -12.85 20.12 -5.25
C LYS A 184 -11.45 19.76 -4.78
N ALA A 185 -10.53 19.41 -5.68
CA ALA A 185 -9.13 19.18 -5.34
C ALA A 185 -8.47 20.42 -4.70
N ILE A 186 -8.74 21.61 -5.25
CA ILE A 186 -8.21 22.88 -4.71
C ILE A 186 -8.84 23.24 -3.36
N GLU A 187 -10.14 22.95 -3.18
CA GLU A 187 -10.82 23.13 -1.88
C GLU A 187 -10.14 22.29 -0.78
N LEU A 188 -9.81 21.05 -1.10
CA LEU A 188 -9.12 20.13 -0.18
C LEU A 188 -7.66 20.51 0.07
N ASN A 189 -6.98 20.98 -0.97
CA ASN A 189 -5.58 21.38 -0.91
C ASN A 189 -5.32 22.58 -1.84
N GLY A 190 -5.37 23.77 -1.29
CA GLY A 190 -5.18 25.03 -2.02
C GLY A 190 -3.81 25.17 -2.71
N SER A 191 -2.82 24.34 -2.35
CA SER A 191 -1.49 24.30 -2.98
C SER A 191 -1.36 23.24 -4.08
N ASN A 192 -2.43 22.52 -4.44
CA ASN A 192 -2.40 21.50 -5.48
C ASN A 192 -2.21 22.15 -6.87
N SER A 193 -0.96 22.28 -7.28
CA SER A 193 -0.57 22.96 -8.52
C SER A 193 -1.11 22.29 -9.78
N ASP A 194 -1.30 20.96 -9.77
CA ASP A 194 -1.85 20.24 -10.91
C ASP A 194 -3.35 20.52 -11.10
N ALA A 195 -4.09 20.57 -10.00
CA ALA A 195 -5.49 20.94 -10.02
C ALA A 195 -5.69 22.40 -10.46
N ILE A 196 -4.85 23.32 -9.97
CA ILE A 196 -4.89 24.75 -10.35
C ILE A 196 -4.67 24.87 -11.87
N ARG A 197 -3.60 24.30 -12.42
CA ARG A 197 -3.33 24.32 -13.87
C ARG A 197 -4.42 23.64 -14.68
N GLY A 198 -4.96 22.53 -14.21
CA GLY A 198 -6.09 21.82 -14.84
C GLY A 198 -7.32 22.71 -14.92
N ARG A 199 -7.69 23.34 -13.82
CA ARG A 199 -8.81 24.29 -13.77
C ARG A 199 -8.65 25.45 -14.74
N GLU A 200 -7.47 26.05 -14.82
CA GLU A 200 -7.18 27.16 -15.74
C GLU A 200 -7.36 26.75 -17.21
N ARG A 201 -6.83 25.56 -17.61
CA ARG A 201 -7.03 25.04 -18.96
C ARG A 201 -8.50 24.84 -19.30
N VAL A 202 -9.24 24.26 -18.38
CA VAL A 202 -10.68 23.98 -18.57
C VAL A 202 -11.50 25.26 -18.67
N VAL A 203 -11.24 26.26 -17.81
CA VAL A 203 -11.90 27.57 -17.88
C VAL A 203 -11.64 28.25 -19.23
N ALA A 204 -10.44 28.13 -19.80
CA ALA A 204 -10.14 28.66 -21.12
C ALA A 204 -10.89 27.94 -22.24
N LYS A 205 -11.30 26.68 -22.06
CA LYS A 205 -12.11 25.90 -23.02
C LYS A 205 -13.62 26.18 -22.93
N LEU A 206 -14.09 26.71 -21.79
CA LEU A 206 -15.49 27.04 -21.55
C LEU A 206 -15.86 28.48 -21.95
N ARG A 207 -14.89 29.32 -22.30
CA ARG A 207 -15.06 30.66 -22.85
C ARG A 207 -15.25 30.64 -24.34
#